data_8c347432fe9475fa308dd7846641d778
#
_entry.id   8c347432fe9475fa308dd7846641d778
#
_cell.length_a   1.000
_cell.length_b   1.000
_cell.length_c   1.000
_cell.angle_alpha   90.00
_cell.angle_beta   90.00
_cell.angle_gamma   90.00
#
_symmetry.space_group_name_H-M   'P 1'
#
loop_
_entity.id
_entity.type
_entity.pdbx_description
1 polymer ?
#
loop_
_entity_poly.entity_id
_entity_poly.type
_entity_poly.pdbx_seq_one_letter_code
_entity_poly.pdbx_strand_id
1 'polypeptide(L)'
;MTFRKRPEERDTLGNMSKPIEASIVVVDDEPSIRELLVASLHFAGFEVNTAASGSEAIEVIEKVQPDLIVLDVMLPDIDGFTVTRRIRQEGIG
;
A
#
# COMPACT_ATOMS: atom_id res chain seq x y z
N MET A 1 5.94 8.59 -1.04
CA MET A 1 4.62 9.02 -0.53
C MET A 1 3.96 7.86 0.18
N THR A 2 3.29 8.11 1.26
CA THR A 2 2.72 7.06 2.09
C THR A 2 1.27 7.38 2.45
N PHE A 3 0.39 6.39 2.32
CA PHE A 3 -1.02 6.51 2.65
C PHE A 3 -1.39 5.47 3.68
N ARG A 4 -2.24 5.86 4.61
CA ARG A 4 -2.64 5.02 5.71
C ARG A 4 -4.14 5.08 5.90
N LYS A 5 -4.75 3.94 6.14
CA LYS A 5 -6.17 3.85 6.45
C LYS A 5 -6.44 4.54 7.78
N ARG A 6 -7.55 5.25 7.87
CA ARG A 6 -7.90 5.94 9.11
C ARG A 6 -8.19 4.91 10.21
N PRO A 7 -7.85 5.23 11.47
CA PRO A 7 -8.05 4.28 12.58
C PRO A 7 -9.47 3.75 12.70
N GLU A 8 -10.47 4.60 12.47
CA GLU A 8 -11.86 4.19 12.62
C GLU A 8 -12.33 3.21 11.56
N GLU A 9 -11.54 2.98 10.54
CA GLU A 9 -11.83 2.00 9.50
C GLU A 9 -11.37 0.61 9.87
N ARG A 10 -10.68 0.47 10.98
CA ARG A 10 -10.20 -0.80 11.46
C ARG A 10 -11.20 -1.43 12.39
N ASP A 11 -11.29 -2.74 12.32
CA ASP A 11 -12.11 -3.50 13.25
C ASP A 11 -11.39 -3.62 14.60
N THR A 12 -11.80 -2.81 15.55
CA THR A 12 -11.17 -2.79 16.85
C THR A 12 -11.51 -4.01 17.69
N LEU A 13 -12.62 -4.65 17.41
CA LEU A 13 -13.03 -5.83 18.17
C LEU A 13 -12.17 -7.04 17.83
N GLY A 14 -11.88 -7.23 16.55
CA GLY A 14 -11.03 -8.32 16.13
C GLY A 14 -9.60 -8.14 16.57
N ASN A 15 -9.20 -6.92 16.86
CA ASN A 15 -7.83 -6.60 17.19
C ASN A 15 -7.47 -6.86 18.64
N MET A 16 -8.45 -7.07 19.47
CA MET A 16 -8.23 -7.22 20.90
C MET A 16 -7.64 -8.56 21.27
N SER A 17 -7.89 -9.57 20.46
CA SER A 17 -7.54 -10.95 20.81
C SER A 17 -6.34 -11.52 20.09
N LYS A 18 -5.86 -10.87 19.04
CA LYS A 18 -4.72 -11.40 18.28
C LYS A 18 -4.00 -10.28 17.57
N PRO A 19 -2.71 -10.47 17.29
CA PRO A 19 -1.95 -9.49 16.54
C PRO A 19 -2.51 -9.33 15.13
N ILE A 20 -2.49 -8.12 14.64
CA ILE A 20 -2.96 -7.81 13.31
C ILE A 20 -1.75 -7.67 12.42
N GLU A 21 -1.75 -8.41 11.32
CA GLU A 21 -0.76 -8.22 10.30
C GLU A 21 -1.23 -7.10 9.41
N ALA A 22 -0.61 -5.95 9.54
CA ALA A 22 -0.93 -4.83 8.66
C ALA A 22 -0.57 -5.21 7.23
N SER A 23 -1.42 -4.82 6.30
CA SER A 23 -1.23 -5.08 4.89
C SER A 23 -0.67 -3.83 4.23
N ILE A 24 0.41 -3.98 3.50
CA ILE A 24 1.11 -2.88 2.85
C ILE A 24 1.22 -3.15 1.36
N VAL A 25 0.96 -2.13 0.55
CA VAL A 25 1.24 -2.18 -0.88
C VAL A 25 2.43 -1.26 -1.16
N VAL A 26 3.46 -1.82 -1.79
CA VAL A 26 4.65 -1.08 -2.19
C VAL A 26 4.59 -0.86 -3.69
N VAL A 27 4.62 0.38 -4.11
CA VAL A 27 4.55 0.76 -5.52
C VAL A 27 5.84 1.45 -5.92
N ASP A 28 6.65 0.79 -6.72
CA ASP A 28 7.93 1.32 -7.19
C ASP A 28 8.31 0.61 -8.48
N ASP A 29 8.71 1.37 -9.48
CA ASP A 29 9.09 0.80 -10.78
C ASP A 29 10.52 0.24 -10.79
N GLU A 30 11.31 0.54 -9.75
CA GLU A 30 12.67 0.05 -9.64
C GLU A 30 12.69 -1.29 -8.90
N PRO A 31 13.01 -2.41 -9.59
CA PRO A 31 12.94 -3.73 -8.97
C PRO A 31 13.81 -3.89 -7.72
N SER A 32 15.01 -3.35 -7.73
CA SER A 32 15.93 -3.47 -6.60
C SER A 32 15.38 -2.81 -5.35
N ILE A 33 14.83 -1.62 -5.50
CA ILE A 33 14.26 -0.87 -4.39
C ILE A 33 12.99 -1.56 -3.91
N ARG A 34 12.15 -2.00 -4.84
CA ARG A 34 10.92 -2.71 -4.51
C ARG A 34 11.21 -3.97 -3.70
N GLU A 35 12.17 -4.77 -4.15
CA GLU A 35 12.55 -5.99 -3.46
C GLU A 35 13.12 -5.73 -2.07
N LEU A 36 13.92 -4.69 -1.94
CA LEU A 36 14.49 -4.31 -0.64
C LEU A 36 13.39 -3.92 0.34
N LEU A 37 12.44 -3.11 -0.10
CA LEU A 37 11.34 -2.69 0.74
C LEU A 37 10.46 -3.87 1.14
N VAL A 38 10.16 -4.76 0.20
CA VAL A 38 9.37 -5.95 0.48
C VAL A 38 10.05 -6.82 1.53
N ALA A 39 11.34 -7.08 1.36
CA ALA A 39 12.09 -7.91 2.30
C ALA A 39 12.11 -7.29 3.69
N SER A 40 12.35 -5.98 3.76
CA SER A 40 12.43 -5.27 5.05
C SER A 40 11.08 -5.28 5.77
N LEU A 41 10.01 -4.99 5.05
CA LEU A 41 8.67 -4.93 5.64
C LEU A 41 8.17 -6.32 6.02
N HIS A 42 8.44 -7.30 5.19
CA HIS A 42 8.05 -8.67 5.47
C HIS A 42 8.78 -9.20 6.71
N PHE A 43 10.06 -8.88 6.82
CA PHE A 43 10.84 -9.23 8.00
C PHE A 43 10.26 -8.61 9.27
N ALA A 44 9.73 -7.41 9.15
CA ALA A 44 9.09 -6.71 10.27
C ALA A 44 7.70 -7.26 10.62
N GLY A 45 7.19 -8.22 9.87
CA GLY A 45 5.93 -8.87 10.18
C GLY A 45 4.73 -8.37 9.39
N PHE A 46 4.95 -7.57 8.37
CA PHE A 46 3.85 -7.06 7.55
C PHE A 46 3.54 -7.98 6.38
N GLU A 47 2.29 -7.98 5.97
CA GLU A 47 1.89 -8.60 4.71
C GLU A 47 2.12 -7.58 3.61
N VAL A 48 2.86 -7.96 2.56
CA VAL A 48 3.27 -7.02 1.54
C VAL A 48 2.86 -7.49 0.15
N ASN A 49 2.21 -6.60 -0.58
CA ASN A 49 1.91 -6.78 -1.99
C ASN A 49 2.62 -5.67 -2.76
N THR A 50 2.90 -5.89 -4.02
CA THR A 50 3.68 -4.94 -4.81
C THR A 50 2.97 -4.57 -6.10
N ALA A 51 3.37 -3.41 -6.63
CA ALA A 51 2.98 -2.98 -7.96
C ALA A 51 4.17 -2.26 -8.58
N ALA A 52 4.38 -2.45 -9.86
CA ALA A 52 5.49 -1.87 -10.58
C ALA A 52 5.11 -0.61 -11.37
N SER A 53 3.84 -0.27 -11.38
CA SER A 53 3.34 0.88 -12.13
C SER A 53 2.12 1.46 -11.44
N GLY A 54 1.74 2.65 -11.86
CA GLY A 54 0.55 3.30 -11.31
C GLY A 54 -0.73 2.54 -11.62
N SER A 55 -0.85 2.03 -12.85
CA SER A 55 -2.03 1.26 -13.24
C SER A 55 -2.17 -0.01 -12.43
N GLU A 56 -1.08 -0.73 -12.26
CA GLU A 56 -1.06 -1.94 -11.45
C GLU A 56 -1.35 -1.62 -9.99
N ALA A 57 -0.83 -0.50 -9.51
CA ALA A 57 -1.07 -0.08 -8.14
C ALA A 57 -2.56 0.09 -7.84
N ILE A 58 -3.27 0.74 -8.74
CA ILE A 58 -4.70 0.95 -8.55
C ILE A 58 -5.45 -0.38 -8.47
N GLU A 59 -5.12 -1.32 -9.34
CA GLU A 59 -5.74 -2.64 -9.32
C GLU A 59 -5.45 -3.40 -8.02
N VAL A 60 -4.20 -3.39 -7.59
CA VAL A 60 -3.79 -4.08 -6.38
C VAL A 60 -4.44 -3.46 -5.16
N ILE A 61 -4.48 -2.14 -5.09
CA ILE A 61 -5.08 -1.44 -3.97
C ILE A 61 -6.57 -1.74 -3.85
N GLU A 62 -7.28 -1.75 -4.96
CA GLU A 62 -8.70 -2.07 -4.97
C GLU A 62 -8.96 -3.50 -4.49
N LYS A 63 -8.10 -4.42 -4.89
CA LYS A 63 -8.25 -5.83 -4.54
C LYS A 63 -7.84 -6.12 -3.10
N VAL A 64 -6.74 -5.56 -2.65
CA VAL A 64 -6.14 -5.86 -1.35
C VAL A 64 -6.70 -5.02 -0.22
N GLN A 65 -7.08 -3.78 -0.50
CA GLN A 65 -7.53 -2.82 0.51
C GLN A 65 -6.50 -2.70 1.64
N PRO A 66 -5.28 -2.25 1.32
CA PRO A 66 -4.19 -2.24 2.30
C PRO A 66 -4.38 -1.21 3.40
N ASP A 67 -3.66 -1.42 4.50
CA ASP A 67 -3.62 -0.46 5.61
C ASP A 67 -2.69 0.70 5.30
N LEU A 68 -1.66 0.45 4.48
CA LEU A 68 -0.62 1.42 4.19
C LEU A 68 -0.17 1.26 2.74
N ILE A 69 0.11 2.37 2.08
CA ILE A 69 0.63 2.36 0.73
C ILE A 69 1.92 3.17 0.71
N VAL A 70 2.98 2.56 0.22
CA VAL A 70 4.27 3.23 -0.01
C VAL A 70 4.38 3.45 -1.51
N LEU A 71 4.38 4.69 -1.93
CA LEU A 71 4.21 5.05 -3.33
C LEU A 71 5.36 5.92 -3.83
N ASP A 72 5.97 5.49 -4.95
CA ASP A 72 6.91 6.31 -5.70
C ASP A 72 6.10 7.28 -6.55
N VAL A 73 6.33 8.59 -6.39
CA VAL A 73 5.56 9.61 -7.11
C VAL A 73 5.99 9.77 -8.56
N MET A 74 7.11 9.18 -8.94
CA MET A 74 7.68 9.30 -10.29
C MET A 74 7.49 8.01 -11.10
N LEU A 75 6.28 7.48 -11.10
CA LEU A 75 5.98 6.25 -11.84
C LEU A 75 5.94 6.51 -13.34
N PRO A 76 6.29 5.49 -14.16
CA PRO A 76 6.43 5.69 -15.60
C PRO A 76 5.11 5.91 -16.36
N ASP A 77 4.02 5.35 -15.88
CA ASP A 77 2.75 5.40 -16.63
C ASP A 77 1.78 6.47 -16.12
N ILE A 78 1.73 6.67 -14.81
CA ILE A 78 0.97 7.76 -14.21
C ILE A 78 1.80 8.30 -13.06
N ASP A 79 1.75 9.61 -12.85
CA ASP A 79 2.51 10.20 -11.75
C ASP A 79 1.84 9.89 -10.42
N GLY A 80 2.63 10.02 -9.34
CA GLY A 80 2.15 9.71 -8.01
C GLY A 80 0.97 10.57 -7.55
N PHE A 81 0.86 11.78 -8.07
CA PHE A 81 -0.26 12.65 -7.71
C PHE A 81 -1.57 12.14 -8.30
N THR A 82 -1.52 11.59 -9.52
CA THR A 82 -2.68 10.98 -10.14
C THR A 82 -3.14 9.75 -9.35
N VAL A 83 -2.19 8.90 -8.96
CA VAL A 83 -2.50 7.74 -8.15
C VAL A 83 -3.10 8.17 -6.80
N THR A 84 -2.53 9.20 -6.18
CA THR A 84 -3.03 9.74 -4.93
C THR A 84 -4.48 10.18 -5.06
N ARG A 85 -4.78 10.89 -6.12
CA ARG A 85 -6.15 11.37 -6.36
C ARG A 85 -7.13 10.21 -6.50
N ARG A 86 -6.74 9.17 -7.23
CA ARG A 86 -7.59 7.98 -7.39
C ARG A 86 -7.83 7.28 -6.08
N ILE A 87 -6.79 7.16 -5.26
CA ILE A 87 -6.90 6.52 -3.95
C ILE A 87 -7.91 7.26 -3.09
N ARG A 88 -7.84 8.60 -3.08
CA ARG A 88 -8.77 9.40 -2.29
C ARG A 88 -10.19 9.30 -2.78
N GLN A 89 -10.38 9.25 -4.09
CA GLN A 89 -11.71 9.10 -4.67
C GLN A 89 -12.35 7.77 -4.29
N GLU A 90 -11.54 6.76 -4.05
CA GLU A 90 -12.03 5.44 -3.67
C GLU A 90 -12.12 5.25 -2.16
N GLY A 91 -11.86 6.28 -1.40
CA GLY A 91 -12.06 6.26 0.02
C GLY A 91 -10.94 5.64 0.84
N ILE A 92 -9.75 5.51 0.28
CA ILE A 92 -8.58 5.02 0.98
C ILE A 92 -7.73 6.21 1.41
N GLY A 93 -7.42 6.31 2.65
CA GLY A 93 -6.54 7.35 3.16
C GLY A 93 -7.21 8.61 3.66
#